data_977919c2c58f9c89bd194c98e4c35c3f
#
_entry.id   977919c2c58f9c89bd194c98e4c35c3f
#
_cell.length_a   1.000
_cell.length_b   1.000
_cell.length_c   1.000
_cell.angle_alpha   90.00
_cell.angle_beta   90.00
_cell.angle_gamma   90.00
#
_symmetry.space_group_name_H-M   'P 1'
#
loop_
_entity.id
_entity.type
_entity.pdbx_description
1 polymer ?
#
loop_
_entity_poly.entity_id
_entity_poly.type
_entity_poly.pdbx_seq_one_letter_code
_entity_poly.pdbx_strand_id
1 'polypeptide(L)'
;AVHFASTPPQISPDGEYAVYVQDAVINGANELWSVRIAGGSPVRLSDVLVSGQSVKFAISPDSHRVVYLVDQDTPGVPELYSVPIAGGAHTKLNMELASLPGQVRDFLISPTSERVFYAADGAVNNVIELWRVDIDGGASTRLNAEITSSYDIFDYAVGLTSGGSERVV
;
A
#
# COMPACT_ATOMS: atom_id res chain seq x y z
N ALA A 1 -16.60 -1.15 8.64
CA ALA A 1 -15.42 -1.71 7.97
C ALA A 1 -15.52 -1.37 6.49
N VAL A 2 -14.53 -0.69 5.94
CA VAL A 2 -14.44 -0.45 4.49
C VAL A 2 -13.94 -1.76 3.88
N HIS A 3 -14.82 -2.53 3.24
CA HIS A 3 -14.43 -3.69 2.45
C HIS A 3 -13.86 -3.18 1.11
N PHE A 4 -12.53 -3.19 0.98
CA PHE A 4 -11.91 -3.11 -0.33
C PHE A 4 -12.14 -4.44 -1.06
N ALA A 5 -12.50 -4.39 -2.34
CA ALA A 5 -12.47 -5.59 -3.16
C ALA A 5 -11.02 -6.09 -3.22
N SER A 6 -10.78 -7.37 -3.02
CA SER A 6 -9.43 -7.93 -3.11
C SER A 6 -8.85 -7.67 -4.50
N THR A 7 -7.61 -7.20 -4.55
CA THR A 7 -6.92 -6.98 -5.82
C THR A 7 -6.74 -8.32 -6.56
N PRO A 8 -7.03 -8.41 -7.85
CA PRO A 8 -6.80 -9.64 -8.62
C PRO A 8 -5.30 -9.98 -8.66
N PRO A 9 -4.92 -11.25 -8.92
CA PRO A 9 -3.53 -11.63 -9.11
C PRO A 9 -2.83 -10.76 -10.16
N GLN A 10 -1.59 -10.37 -9.89
CA GLN A 10 -0.77 -9.54 -10.78
C GLN A 10 0.55 -10.26 -11.08
N ILE A 11 1.04 -10.04 -12.30
CA ILE A 11 2.39 -10.45 -12.73
C ILE A 11 3.30 -9.23 -12.62
N SER A 12 4.51 -9.42 -12.08
CA SER A 12 5.51 -8.34 -12.04
C SER A 12 5.88 -7.86 -13.45
N PRO A 13 6.20 -6.58 -13.64
CA PRO A 13 6.54 -6.03 -14.96
C PRO A 13 7.65 -6.78 -15.70
N ASP A 14 8.63 -7.36 -14.99
CA ASP A 14 9.70 -8.20 -15.55
C ASP A 14 9.25 -9.63 -15.93
N GLY A 15 8.03 -10.04 -15.53
CA GLY A 15 7.48 -11.35 -15.77
C GLY A 15 8.01 -12.46 -14.85
N GLU A 16 8.79 -12.15 -13.83
CA GLU A 16 9.42 -13.17 -12.96
C GLU A 16 8.53 -13.64 -11.81
N TYR A 17 7.63 -12.82 -11.31
CA TYR A 17 6.81 -13.12 -10.14
C TYR A 17 5.30 -12.99 -10.43
N ALA A 18 4.52 -13.84 -9.78
CA ALA A 18 3.10 -13.65 -9.58
C ALA A 18 2.84 -13.27 -8.13
N VAL A 19 2.03 -12.22 -7.90
CA VAL A 19 1.58 -11.78 -6.58
C VAL A 19 0.07 -11.95 -6.50
N TYR A 20 -0.42 -12.55 -5.43
CA TYR A 20 -1.83 -12.92 -5.28
C TYR A 20 -2.25 -12.96 -3.81
N VAL A 21 -3.55 -12.90 -3.60
CA VAL A 21 -4.18 -13.05 -2.28
C VAL A 21 -4.70 -14.48 -2.14
N GLN A 22 -4.42 -15.11 -1.02
CA GLN A 22 -4.83 -16.48 -0.73
C GLN A 22 -5.26 -16.62 0.74
N ASP A 23 -6.30 -17.42 0.99
CA ASP A 23 -6.69 -17.92 2.29
C ASP A 23 -5.92 -19.24 2.55
N ALA A 24 -4.74 -19.15 3.17
CA ALA A 24 -3.85 -20.29 3.28
C ALA A 24 -3.57 -20.77 4.71
N VAL A 25 -3.51 -19.86 5.67
CA VAL A 25 -3.08 -20.18 7.04
C VAL A 25 -4.25 -20.22 8.01
N ILE A 26 -5.12 -19.22 7.96
CA ILE A 26 -6.34 -19.14 8.80
C ILE A 26 -7.55 -19.06 7.88
N ASN A 27 -8.46 -20.01 7.99
CA ASN A 27 -9.68 -20.03 7.19
C ASN A 27 -10.45 -18.70 7.29
N GLY A 28 -10.66 -18.06 6.14
CA GLY A 28 -11.30 -16.74 6.03
C GLY A 28 -10.35 -15.56 6.20
N ALA A 29 -9.03 -15.77 6.35
CA ALA A 29 -8.02 -14.72 6.38
C ALA A 29 -7.30 -14.62 5.03
N ASN A 30 -7.33 -13.45 4.43
CA ASN A 30 -6.73 -13.19 3.12
C ASN A 30 -5.29 -12.70 3.30
N GLU A 31 -4.33 -13.54 3.01
CA GLU A 31 -2.90 -13.21 3.09
C GLU A 31 -2.31 -12.91 1.71
N LEU A 32 -1.31 -12.04 1.66
CA LEU A 32 -0.60 -11.68 0.45
C LEU A 32 0.58 -12.63 0.22
N TRP A 33 0.70 -13.15 -0.99
CA TRP A 33 1.71 -14.12 -1.38
C TRP A 33 2.38 -13.75 -2.70
N SER A 34 3.63 -14.17 -2.87
CA SER A 34 4.33 -14.16 -4.15
C SER A 34 4.88 -15.54 -4.49
N VAL A 35 5.06 -15.79 -5.78
CA VAL A 35 5.72 -17.02 -6.29
C VAL A 35 6.48 -16.70 -7.58
N ARG A 36 7.64 -17.32 -7.78
CA ARG A 36 8.34 -17.22 -9.07
C ARG A 36 7.57 -17.95 -10.16
N ILE A 37 7.39 -17.32 -11.31
CA ILE A 37 6.70 -17.93 -12.48
C ILE A 37 7.48 -19.13 -13.03
N ALA A 38 8.81 -19.10 -12.97
CA ALA A 38 9.65 -20.24 -13.35
C ALA A 38 9.53 -21.46 -12.41
N GLY A 39 8.75 -21.34 -11.33
CA GLY A 39 8.57 -22.36 -10.31
C GLY A 39 9.31 -22.05 -9.01
N GLY A 40 8.90 -22.71 -7.95
CA GLY A 40 9.42 -22.52 -6.59
C GLY A 40 8.29 -22.56 -5.56
N SER A 41 8.68 -22.45 -4.29
CA SER A 41 7.70 -22.37 -3.19
C SER A 41 7.16 -20.96 -3.09
N PRO A 42 5.84 -20.77 -2.90
CA PRO A 42 5.26 -19.48 -2.57
C PRO A 42 5.84 -18.91 -1.28
N VAL A 43 5.98 -17.59 -1.24
CA VAL A 43 6.45 -16.84 -0.08
C VAL A 43 5.33 -15.90 0.38
N ARG A 44 5.01 -15.90 1.67
CA ARG A 44 4.05 -14.98 2.25
C ARG A 44 4.71 -13.60 2.42
N LEU A 45 4.01 -12.55 1.99
CA LEU A 45 4.47 -11.17 2.02
C LEU A 45 3.85 -10.35 3.17
N SER A 46 2.60 -10.63 3.56
CA SER A 46 1.95 -10.00 4.70
C SER A 46 2.15 -10.81 5.98
N ASP A 47 1.82 -10.24 7.13
CA ASP A 47 1.61 -11.01 8.34
C ASP A 47 0.38 -11.92 8.22
N VAL A 48 0.16 -12.76 9.23
CA VAL A 48 -1.07 -13.57 9.34
C VAL A 48 -2.21 -12.63 9.69
N LEU A 49 -3.16 -12.49 8.77
CA LEU A 49 -4.29 -11.60 8.94
C LEU A 49 -5.43 -12.29 9.69
N VAL A 50 -6.31 -11.49 10.30
CA VAL A 50 -7.55 -12.01 10.86
C VAL A 50 -8.62 -12.17 9.78
N SER A 51 -9.60 -13.03 10.02
CA SER A 51 -10.68 -13.33 9.08
C SER A 51 -11.47 -12.08 8.65
N GLY A 52 -11.82 -12.01 7.36
CA GLY A 52 -12.72 -10.99 6.80
C GLY A 52 -12.03 -9.71 6.33
N GLN A 53 -10.70 -9.66 6.33
CA GLN A 53 -9.95 -8.50 5.84
C GLN A 53 -9.73 -8.55 4.32
N SER A 54 -9.70 -7.38 3.69
CA SER A 54 -9.39 -7.23 2.28
C SER A 54 -7.98 -6.71 2.12
N VAL A 55 -7.23 -7.24 1.15
CA VAL A 55 -5.89 -6.82 0.82
C VAL A 55 -5.91 -6.09 -0.53
N LYS A 56 -5.48 -4.83 -0.52
CA LYS A 56 -5.19 -4.08 -1.75
C LYS A 56 -3.68 -4.03 -1.93
N PHE A 57 -3.16 -4.35 -3.11
CA PHE A 57 -1.73 -4.31 -3.38
C PHE A 57 -1.41 -3.82 -4.79
N ALA A 58 -0.17 -3.40 -4.98
CA ALA A 58 0.43 -3.07 -6.27
C ALA A 58 1.91 -3.48 -6.28
N ILE A 59 2.40 -3.90 -7.44
CA ILE A 59 3.82 -4.20 -7.66
C ILE A 59 4.50 -2.93 -8.16
N SER A 60 5.70 -2.63 -7.67
CA SER A 60 6.48 -1.50 -8.15
C SER A 60 6.89 -1.68 -9.61
N PRO A 61 6.95 -0.59 -10.41
CA PRO A 61 7.33 -0.65 -11.83
C PRO A 61 8.67 -1.35 -12.10
N ASP A 62 9.62 -1.30 -11.16
CA ASP A 62 10.91 -1.98 -11.23
C ASP A 62 10.88 -3.46 -10.81
N SER A 63 9.71 -3.99 -10.44
CA SER A 63 9.48 -5.38 -10.02
C SER A 63 10.16 -5.80 -8.71
N HIS A 64 10.72 -4.89 -7.92
CA HIS A 64 11.46 -5.25 -6.72
C HIS A 64 10.59 -5.31 -5.46
N ARG A 65 9.53 -4.49 -5.40
CA ARG A 65 8.71 -4.37 -4.19
C ARG A 65 7.22 -4.54 -4.45
N VAL A 66 6.52 -4.93 -3.41
CA VAL A 66 5.06 -4.93 -3.36
C VAL A 66 4.65 -3.96 -2.26
N VAL A 67 3.79 -3.00 -2.61
CA VAL A 67 3.13 -2.12 -1.65
C VAL A 67 1.73 -2.62 -1.42
N TYR A 68 1.30 -2.71 -0.17
CA TYR A 68 -0.01 -3.25 0.17
C TYR A 68 -0.67 -2.50 1.33
N LEU A 69 -1.99 -2.49 1.31
CA LEU A 69 -2.87 -1.86 2.28
C LEU A 69 -3.68 -2.95 2.99
N VAL A 70 -3.55 -3.02 4.31
CA VAL A 70 -4.18 -4.03 5.16
C VAL A 70 -4.17 -3.57 6.63
N ASP A 71 -5.02 -4.12 7.46
CA ASP A 71 -5.09 -3.84 8.90
C ASP A 71 -4.40 -4.96 9.73
N GLN A 72 -3.09 -5.19 9.48
CA GLN A 72 -2.34 -6.25 10.15
C GLN A 72 -1.89 -5.89 11.58
N ASP A 73 -1.55 -4.63 11.86
CA ASP A 73 -1.10 -4.20 13.19
C ASP A 73 -2.28 -3.91 14.11
N THR A 74 -3.29 -3.20 13.61
CA THR A 74 -4.45 -2.80 14.39
C THR A 74 -5.74 -3.21 13.65
N PRO A 75 -6.52 -4.17 14.17
CA PRO A 75 -7.76 -4.61 13.53
C PRO A 75 -8.71 -3.45 13.22
N GLY A 76 -9.15 -3.34 11.96
CA GLY A 76 -10.05 -2.30 11.49
C GLY A 76 -9.38 -0.96 11.16
N VAL A 77 -8.05 -0.88 11.22
CA VAL A 77 -7.25 0.29 10.84
C VAL A 77 -6.36 -0.09 9.65
N PRO A 78 -6.80 0.14 8.40
CA PRO A 78 -5.97 -0.10 7.24
C PRO A 78 -4.73 0.78 7.22
N GLU A 79 -3.58 0.16 7.12
CA GLU A 79 -2.26 0.76 7.12
C GLU A 79 -1.45 0.30 5.90
N LEU A 80 -0.45 1.08 5.53
CA LEU A 80 0.30 0.90 4.30
C LEU A 80 1.68 0.30 4.58
N TYR A 81 2.02 -0.74 3.83
CA TYR A 81 3.27 -1.47 3.97
C TYR A 81 3.98 -1.66 2.63
N SER A 82 5.28 -1.84 2.67
CA SER A 82 6.13 -2.24 1.56
C SER A 82 6.96 -3.45 1.94
N VAL A 83 7.12 -4.40 1.01
CA VAL A 83 7.89 -5.63 1.21
C VAL A 83 8.65 -6.00 -0.08
N PRO A 84 9.85 -6.58 -0.03
CA PRO A 84 10.49 -7.12 -1.22
C PRO A 84 9.61 -8.21 -1.87
N ILE A 85 9.49 -8.21 -3.20
CA ILE A 85 8.63 -9.17 -3.91
C ILE A 85 9.07 -10.63 -3.69
N ALA A 86 10.35 -10.85 -3.45
CA ALA A 86 10.91 -12.16 -3.13
C ALA A 86 10.70 -12.60 -1.68
N GLY A 87 10.04 -11.77 -0.86
CA GLY A 87 9.87 -11.97 0.57
C GLY A 87 10.94 -11.28 1.41
N GLY A 88 10.71 -11.21 2.71
CA GLY A 88 11.58 -10.54 3.67
C GLY A 88 10.77 -9.73 4.68
N ALA A 89 11.45 -8.83 5.41
CA ALA A 89 10.78 -7.93 6.34
C ALA A 89 9.94 -6.89 5.60
N HIS A 90 8.71 -6.71 6.03
CA HIS A 90 7.87 -5.60 5.58
C HIS A 90 8.21 -4.32 6.35
N THR A 91 8.00 -3.19 5.72
CA THR A 91 8.20 -1.85 6.30
C THR A 91 6.87 -1.10 6.26
N LYS A 92 6.44 -0.57 7.40
CA LYS A 92 5.29 0.32 7.47
C LYS A 92 5.63 1.67 6.84
N LEU A 93 4.80 2.13 5.93
CA LEU A 93 5.04 3.34 5.15
C LEU A 93 4.27 4.55 5.66
N ASN A 94 3.04 4.37 6.16
CA ASN A 94 2.27 5.50 6.63
C ASN A 94 2.82 6.03 7.96
N MET A 95 2.67 7.33 8.12
CA MET A 95 2.91 7.99 9.41
C MET A 95 1.99 7.43 10.49
N GLU A 96 2.30 7.73 11.75
CA GLU A 96 1.40 7.43 12.85
C GLU A 96 0.08 8.19 12.66
N LEU A 97 -1.03 7.47 12.62
CA LEU A 97 -2.35 8.03 12.38
C LEU A 97 -2.85 8.76 13.64
N ALA A 98 -3.40 9.96 13.48
CA ALA A 98 -3.64 10.90 14.58
C ALA A 98 -4.60 10.40 15.66
N SER A 99 -5.55 9.54 15.32
CA SER A 99 -6.48 8.89 16.25
C SER A 99 -7.28 7.79 15.57
N LEU A 100 -7.80 6.84 16.33
CA LEU A 100 -8.80 5.89 15.83
C LEU A 100 -10.14 6.63 15.57
N PRO A 101 -10.78 6.43 14.40
CA PRO A 101 -10.46 5.43 13.37
C PRO A 101 -9.63 5.96 12.18
N GLY A 102 -8.51 6.66 12.43
CA GLY A 102 -7.62 7.05 11.34
C GLY A 102 -7.26 5.85 10.44
N GLN A 103 -7.14 6.07 9.14
CA GLN A 103 -6.86 4.99 8.19
C GLN A 103 -6.21 5.51 6.92
N VAL A 104 -5.42 4.67 6.26
CA VAL A 104 -5.03 4.89 4.88
C VAL A 104 -6.19 4.46 3.96
N ARG A 105 -6.56 5.31 3.01
CA ARG A 105 -7.70 5.08 2.09
C ARG A 105 -7.25 4.47 0.77
N ASP A 106 -6.16 4.98 0.23
CA ASP A 106 -5.64 4.61 -1.08
C ASP A 106 -4.17 4.92 -1.21
N PHE A 107 -3.51 4.35 -2.22
CA PHE A 107 -2.12 4.63 -2.53
C PHE A 107 -1.80 4.45 -4.02
N LEU A 108 -0.72 5.10 -4.47
CA LEU A 108 -0.11 4.93 -5.78
C LEU A 108 1.42 4.83 -5.62
N ILE A 109 2.04 3.93 -6.40
CA ILE A 109 3.50 3.86 -6.50
C ILE A 109 3.96 4.80 -7.62
N SER A 110 5.05 5.52 -7.38
CA SER A 110 5.62 6.39 -8.41
C SER A 110 6.11 5.60 -9.62
N PRO A 111 6.08 6.19 -10.82
CA PRO A 111 6.64 5.55 -12.01
C PRO A 111 8.14 5.25 -11.91
N THR A 112 8.88 5.96 -11.03
CA THR A 112 10.29 5.70 -10.75
C THR A 112 10.55 4.58 -9.75
N SER A 113 9.49 4.03 -9.13
CA SER A 113 9.56 3.04 -8.03
C SER A 113 10.21 3.56 -6.74
N GLU A 114 10.55 4.83 -6.65
CA GLU A 114 11.24 5.38 -5.48
C GLU A 114 10.29 5.76 -4.35
N ARG A 115 9.04 6.15 -4.68
CA ARG A 115 8.09 6.74 -3.74
C ARG A 115 6.72 6.12 -3.81
N VAL A 116 6.02 6.23 -2.68
CA VAL A 116 4.60 5.92 -2.56
C VAL A 116 3.85 7.19 -2.15
N PHE A 117 2.77 7.47 -2.85
CA PHE A 117 1.81 8.53 -2.55
C PHE A 117 0.57 7.87 -1.95
N TYR A 118 0.03 8.43 -0.88
CA TYR A 118 -1.14 7.84 -0.24
C TYR A 118 -2.06 8.90 0.34
N ALA A 119 -3.34 8.60 0.35
CA ALA A 119 -4.39 9.38 0.98
C ALA A 119 -4.72 8.76 2.33
N ALA A 120 -4.62 9.55 3.38
CA ALA A 120 -4.84 9.07 4.74
C ALA A 120 -5.48 10.13 5.63
N ASP A 121 -6.26 9.66 6.59
CA ASP A 121 -6.71 10.40 7.75
C ASP A 121 -5.53 10.45 8.76
N GLY A 122 -4.62 11.39 8.53
CA GLY A 122 -3.32 11.42 9.16
C GLY A 122 -3.20 12.43 10.29
N ALA A 123 -3.07 13.72 9.98
CA ALA A 123 -2.79 14.76 10.96
C ALA A 123 -4.06 15.25 11.70
N VAL A 124 -5.20 15.27 11.03
CA VAL A 124 -6.49 15.72 11.56
C VAL A 124 -7.51 14.62 11.36
N ASN A 125 -8.21 14.24 12.42
CA ASN A 125 -9.22 13.19 12.38
C ASN A 125 -10.36 13.53 11.41
N ASN A 126 -10.77 12.53 10.58
CA ASN A 126 -11.78 12.66 9.53
C ASN A 126 -11.45 13.69 8.43
N VAL A 127 -10.17 13.98 8.22
CA VAL A 127 -9.70 14.81 7.11
C VAL A 127 -8.70 14.00 6.29
N ILE A 128 -9.04 13.69 5.05
CA ILE A 128 -8.17 12.93 4.15
C ILE A 128 -7.15 13.88 3.52
N GLU A 129 -5.91 13.64 3.82
CA GLU A 129 -4.75 14.38 3.36
C GLU A 129 -3.90 13.52 2.42
N LEU A 130 -3.16 14.17 1.53
CA LEU A 130 -2.25 13.51 0.60
C LEU A 130 -0.82 13.56 1.13
N TRP A 131 -0.21 12.39 1.17
CA TRP A 131 1.13 12.16 1.71
C TRP A 131 2.03 11.48 0.70
N ARG A 132 3.33 11.62 0.87
CA ARG A 132 4.35 10.83 0.19
C ARG A 132 5.35 10.25 1.19
N VAL A 133 5.93 9.12 0.83
CA VAL A 133 7.01 8.45 1.57
C VAL A 133 7.91 7.73 0.57
N ASP A 134 9.17 7.49 0.92
CA ASP A 134 10.03 6.62 0.12
C ASP A 134 9.54 5.17 0.21
N ILE A 135 9.66 4.39 -0.86
CA ILE A 135 9.12 3.02 -0.91
C ILE A 135 9.81 2.08 0.09
N ASP A 136 11.02 2.42 0.53
CA ASP A 136 11.78 1.71 1.55
C ASP A 136 11.46 2.16 2.98
N GLY A 137 10.56 3.14 3.12
CA GLY A 137 10.16 3.71 4.41
C GLY A 137 10.85 5.02 4.74
N GLY A 138 10.60 5.53 5.93
CA GLY A 138 11.11 6.80 6.40
C GLY A 138 10.00 7.79 6.77
N ALA A 139 10.33 9.07 6.85
CA ALA A 139 9.39 10.11 7.24
C ALA A 139 8.43 10.45 6.09
N SER A 140 7.13 10.42 6.37
CA SER A 140 6.10 10.88 5.44
C SER A 140 6.08 12.42 5.37
N THR A 141 5.83 12.94 4.18
CA THR A 141 5.69 14.38 3.92
C THR A 141 4.29 14.65 3.40
N ARG A 142 3.55 15.57 4.04
CA ARG A 142 2.26 16.04 3.53
C ARG A 142 2.47 16.91 2.29
N LEU A 143 1.65 16.69 1.28
CA LEU A 143 1.73 17.38 -0.01
C LEU A 143 0.68 18.47 -0.20
N ASN A 144 -0.50 18.30 0.38
CA ASN A 144 -1.55 19.33 0.32
C ASN A 144 -1.33 20.41 1.38
N ALA A 145 -1.90 21.60 1.15
CA ALA A 145 -1.99 22.64 2.17
C ALA A 145 -2.83 22.16 3.35
N GLU A 146 -2.69 22.83 4.50
CA GLU A 146 -3.47 22.48 5.68
C GLU A 146 -4.96 22.59 5.40
N ILE A 147 -5.70 21.51 5.65
CA ILE A 147 -7.15 21.46 5.49
C ILE A 147 -7.76 21.70 6.87
N THR A 148 -8.41 22.86 7.05
CA THR A 148 -8.98 23.27 8.35
C THR A 148 -10.47 22.96 8.51
N SER A 149 -11.09 22.33 7.50
CA SER A 149 -12.54 22.01 7.50
C SER A 149 -12.79 20.74 6.68
N SER A 150 -14.03 20.25 6.68
CA SER A 150 -14.52 18.98 6.11
C SER A 150 -14.30 18.77 4.59
N TYR A 151 -13.19 19.23 4.05
CA TYR A 151 -12.82 18.99 2.66
C TYR A 151 -11.78 17.89 2.62
N ASP A 152 -12.09 16.82 1.89
CA ASP A 152 -11.22 15.66 1.70
C ASP A 152 -10.53 15.73 0.33
N ILE A 153 -9.37 15.08 0.23
CA ILE A 153 -8.78 14.75 -1.06
C ILE A 153 -9.51 13.52 -1.62
N PHE A 154 -10.22 13.68 -2.74
CA PHE A 154 -11.03 12.61 -3.34
C PHE A 154 -10.36 11.92 -4.52
N ASP A 155 -9.43 12.60 -5.20
CA ASP A 155 -8.75 12.08 -6.38
C ASP A 155 -7.37 12.70 -6.53
N TYR A 156 -6.42 11.91 -7.00
CA TYR A 156 -5.07 12.34 -7.33
C TYR A 156 -4.43 11.36 -8.31
N ALA A 157 -3.50 11.87 -9.12
CA ALA A 157 -2.71 11.05 -10.02
C ALA A 157 -1.23 11.40 -9.90
N VAL A 158 -0.37 10.45 -10.16
CA VAL A 158 1.08 10.62 -10.17
C VAL A 158 1.61 10.34 -11.56
N GLY A 159 2.39 11.26 -12.10
CA GLY A 159 3.03 11.12 -13.41
C GLY A 159 4.42 11.68 -13.41
N LEU A 160 5.13 11.51 -14.55
CA LEU A 160 6.42 12.12 -14.78
C LEU A 160 6.25 13.38 -15.63
N THR A 161 6.98 14.44 -15.29
CA THR A 161 7.14 15.60 -16.16
C THR A 161 8.04 15.26 -17.34
N SER A 162 8.09 16.14 -18.36
CA SER A 162 9.01 16.00 -19.50
C SER A 162 10.50 15.96 -19.10
N GLY A 163 10.84 16.42 -17.91
CA GLY A 163 12.19 16.36 -17.33
C GLY A 163 12.42 15.12 -16.43
N GLY A 164 11.50 14.16 -16.38
CA GLY A 164 11.61 12.95 -15.55
C GLY A 164 11.31 13.14 -14.07
N SER A 165 10.92 14.34 -13.63
CA SER A 165 10.52 14.58 -12.24
C SER A 165 9.07 14.15 -12.00
N GLU A 166 8.79 13.65 -10.81
CA GLU A 166 7.44 13.26 -10.40
C GLU A 166 6.54 14.48 -10.22
N ARG A 167 5.30 14.36 -10.65
CA ARG A 167 4.25 15.35 -10.45
C ARG A 167 2.98 14.68 -9.93
N VAL A 168 2.40 15.31 -8.92
CA VAL A 168 1.06 14.96 -8.42
C VAL A 168 0.06 15.99 -8.93
N VAL A 169 -1.08 15.56 -9.44
CA VAL A 169 -2.18 16.38 -9.96
C VAL A 169 -3.50 15.92 -9.38
#